data_1505d5730986f5d7cbf0607a29de1d7c
#
_entry.id   1505d5730986f5d7cbf0607a29de1d7c
#
_cell.length_a   1.000
_cell.length_b   1.000
_cell.length_c   1.000
_cell.angle_alpha   90.00
_cell.angle_beta   90.00
_cell.angle_gamma   90.00
#
_symmetry.space_group_name_H-M   'P 1'
#
loop_
_entity.id
_entity.type
_entity.pdbx_description
1 polymer ?
#
loop_
_entity_poly.entity_id
_entity_poly.type
_entity_poly.pdbx_seq_one_letter_code
_entity_poly.pdbx_strand_id
1 'polypeptide(L)'
;MLNQKQLISVLLIFTSTLFHDSFEKVLTIEEFADRPIPKYAEQLSGEALVDYVNRQQPFFEAEYLPEVAEKRLGSLMKMDFLLLPAGMDNVTMVGEPVTNEELPESFDSREKWKDCPSISYIRDQSNCGSCWAVAAASTMSDRLCIQSKGKIKTLISDTDILSCCQPLCGDGCNGGSLMRAWYYARDHGVCSGGRYEEKGVCKPYAFHPCGRHKGQKYHGECPRHIYKTPLCKPYCQYGYGKRYKDDKIYAKAVYGIFSFEDAIRMIIMKKGPVSAAFTVYEDFAYYRRGVYVHTAGKKTGRHAVKIIGWGVQNGTKYWTVANSWNTDWGEDGYFRILRGKKHCGIESSIYTGDF
;
A
#
# COMPACT_ATOMS: atom_id res chain seq x y z
N MET A 1 -85.83 38.58 -30.14
CA MET A 1 -85.05 37.36 -30.45
C MET A 1 -83.56 37.78 -30.43
N LEU A 2 -82.95 37.76 -29.27
CA LEU A 2 -81.53 38.10 -29.12
C LEU A 2 -80.88 37.02 -28.31
N ASN A 3 -79.86 36.38 -28.90
CA ASN A 3 -79.14 35.24 -28.38
C ASN A 3 -77.88 35.79 -27.67
N GLN A 4 -77.83 35.66 -26.34
CA GLN A 4 -76.64 36.04 -25.56
C GLN A 4 -75.68 34.90 -25.57
N LYS A 5 -74.51 35.10 -26.19
CA LYS A 5 -73.37 34.24 -26.04
C LYS A 5 -72.62 34.63 -24.77
N GLN A 6 -72.63 33.73 -23.79
CA GLN A 6 -71.76 33.84 -22.62
C GLN A 6 -70.35 33.46 -23.00
N LEU A 7 -69.43 34.39 -22.83
CA LEU A 7 -68.02 34.17 -22.87
C LEU A 7 -67.59 33.53 -21.54
N ILE A 8 -67.17 32.30 -21.56
CA ILE A 8 -66.46 31.66 -20.44
C ILE A 8 -64.98 31.92 -20.65
N SER A 9 -64.40 32.83 -19.86
CA SER A 9 -62.95 33.00 -19.76
C SER A 9 -62.41 31.88 -18.91
N VAL A 10 -61.71 30.92 -19.56
CA VAL A 10 -60.91 29.91 -18.87
C VAL A 10 -59.60 30.57 -18.52
N LEU A 11 -59.39 30.85 -17.25
CA LEU A 11 -58.11 31.30 -16.67
C LEU A 11 -57.22 30.10 -16.56
N LEU A 12 -56.33 29.91 -17.52
CA LEU A 12 -55.22 28.96 -17.43
C LEU A 12 -54.19 29.50 -16.44
N ILE A 13 -54.26 29.01 -15.21
CA ILE A 13 -53.21 29.20 -14.23
C ILE A 13 -52.05 28.28 -14.62
N PHE A 14 -51.05 28.81 -15.29
CA PHE A 14 -49.77 28.19 -15.44
C PHE A 14 -49.08 28.21 -14.07
N THR A 15 -49.20 27.12 -13.32
CA THR A 15 -48.29 26.85 -12.21
C THR A 15 -46.96 26.42 -12.83
N SER A 16 -46.04 27.37 -12.99
CA SER A 16 -44.63 27.06 -13.21
C SER A 16 -44.09 26.38 -11.96
N THR A 17 -44.14 25.06 -11.94
CA THR A 17 -43.30 24.30 -11.02
C THR A 17 -41.84 24.59 -11.42
N LEU A 18 -41.25 25.52 -10.67
CA LEU A 18 -39.81 25.67 -10.62
C LEU A 18 -39.23 24.30 -10.15
N PHE A 19 -38.85 23.46 -11.10
CA PHE A 19 -37.89 22.42 -10.83
C PHE A 19 -36.62 23.15 -10.40
N HIS A 20 -36.46 23.28 -9.10
CA HIS A 20 -35.16 23.49 -8.53
C HIS A 20 -34.38 22.17 -8.79
N ASP A 21 -33.71 22.09 -9.94
CA ASP A 21 -32.57 21.21 -10.10
C ASP A 21 -31.53 21.68 -9.08
N SER A 22 -31.67 21.18 -7.86
CA SER A 22 -30.55 21.16 -6.94
C SER A 22 -29.49 20.26 -7.59
N PHE A 23 -28.61 20.87 -8.37
CA PHE A 23 -27.35 20.24 -8.69
C PHE A 23 -26.73 19.90 -7.34
N GLU A 24 -26.91 18.67 -6.88
CA GLU A 24 -26.11 18.15 -5.77
C GLU A 24 -24.66 18.35 -6.20
N LYS A 25 -23.96 19.27 -5.54
CA LYS A 25 -22.56 19.57 -5.81
C LYS A 25 -21.79 18.26 -5.69
N VAL A 26 -21.28 17.75 -6.81
CA VAL A 26 -20.44 16.57 -6.81
C VAL A 26 -19.21 16.91 -5.97
N LEU A 27 -19.08 16.27 -4.80
CA LEU A 27 -17.97 16.48 -3.89
C LEU A 27 -16.67 16.05 -4.54
N THR A 28 -15.61 16.82 -4.34
CA THR A 28 -14.26 16.33 -4.64
C THR A 28 -13.90 15.20 -3.68
N ILE A 29 -12.90 14.39 -4.01
CA ILE A 29 -12.42 13.32 -3.12
C ILE A 29 -11.86 13.88 -1.81
N GLU A 30 -11.25 15.06 -1.86
CA GLU A 30 -10.71 15.76 -0.69
C GLU A 30 -11.85 16.22 0.24
N GLU A 31 -12.92 16.83 -0.31
CA GLU A 31 -14.12 17.19 0.45
C GLU A 31 -14.80 15.95 1.04
N PHE A 32 -14.81 14.84 0.28
CA PHE A 32 -15.35 13.56 0.75
C PHE A 32 -14.51 12.96 1.88
N ALA A 33 -13.19 12.97 1.75
CA ALA A 33 -12.26 12.43 2.76
C ALA A 33 -12.29 13.19 4.10
N ASP A 34 -12.65 14.48 4.06
CA ASP A 34 -12.76 15.34 5.25
C ASP A 34 -14.13 15.20 5.95
N ARG A 35 -15.08 14.44 5.38
CA ARG A 35 -16.42 14.23 5.98
C ARG A 35 -16.34 13.26 7.17
N PRO A 36 -17.08 13.54 8.27
CA PRO A 36 -17.20 12.58 9.35
C PRO A 36 -17.96 11.33 8.86
N ILE A 37 -17.41 10.15 9.16
CA ILE A 37 -18.07 8.88 8.87
C ILE A 37 -19.16 8.67 9.94
N PRO A 38 -20.41 8.38 9.55
CA PRO A 38 -21.46 8.09 10.52
C PRO A 38 -21.14 6.86 11.37
N LYS A 39 -21.43 6.89 12.67
CA LYS A 39 -21.12 5.79 13.60
C LYS A 39 -21.69 4.44 13.13
N TYR A 40 -22.86 4.40 12.51
CA TYR A 40 -23.43 3.17 11.98
C TYR A 40 -22.60 2.63 10.80
N ALA A 41 -22.03 3.52 9.98
CA ALA A 41 -21.21 3.12 8.83
C ALA A 41 -19.85 2.56 9.27
N GLU A 42 -19.29 3.03 10.39
CA GLU A 42 -18.09 2.45 11.00
C GLU A 42 -18.30 0.99 11.47
N GLN A 43 -19.56 0.59 11.72
CA GLN A 43 -19.91 -0.76 12.18
C GLN A 43 -20.29 -1.71 11.04
N LEU A 44 -20.39 -1.22 9.80
CA LEU A 44 -20.67 -2.06 8.65
C LEU A 44 -19.52 -3.02 8.37
N SER A 45 -19.88 -4.22 7.93
CA SER A 45 -18.93 -5.26 7.54
C SER A 45 -19.50 -6.12 6.40
N GLY A 46 -18.64 -6.90 5.74
CA GLY A 46 -19.05 -7.84 4.70
C GLY A 46 -19.76 -7.18 3.52
N GLU A 47 -20.79 -7.82 2.98
CA GLU A 47 -21.51 -7.37 1.79
C GLU A 47 -22.18 -6.01 2.01
N ALA A 48 -22.79 -5.78 3.19
CA ALA A 48 -23.41 -4.50 3.53
C ALA A 48 -22.40 -3.33 3.51
N LEU A 49 -21.14 -3.58 3.90
CA LEU A 49 -20.07 -2.60 3.81
C LEU A 49 -19.73 -2.30 2.34
N VAL A 50 -19.56 -3.32 1.51
CA VAL A 50 -19.26 -3.17 0.08
C VAL A 50 -20.36 -2.39 -0.64
N ASP A 51 -21.62 -2.75 -0.40
CA ASP A 51 -22.77 -2.05 -0.97
C ASP A 51 -22.84 -0.58 -0.53
N TYR A 52 -22.56 -0.32 0.74
CA TYR A 52 -22.53 1.04 1.27
C TYR A 52 -21.43 1.84 0.59
N VAL A 53 -20.20 1.31 0.53
CA VAL A 53 -19.03 1.97 -0.10
C VAL A 53 -19.34 2.33 -1.54
N ASN A 54 -19.81 1.38 -2.35
CA ASN A 54 -20.09 1.60 -3.78
C ASN A 54 -21.23 2.60 -4.04
N ARG A 55 -22.15 2.80 -3.07
CA ARG A 55 -23.23 3.80 -3.17
C ARG A 55 -22.82 5.18 -2.71
N GLN A 56 -21.87 5.30 -1.77
CA GLN A 56 -21.56 6.58 -1.12
C GLN A 56 -20.49 7.39 -1.84
N GLN A 57 -19.70 6.77 -2.70
CA GLN A 57 -18.59 7.44 -3.38
C GLN A 57 -18.32 6.82 -4.78
N PRO A 58 -17.86 7.63 -5.76
CA PRO A 58 -17.52 7.18 -7.10
C PRO A 58 -16.00 7.02 -7.32
N PHE A 59 -15.16 7.19 -6.30
CA PHE A 59 -13.70 7.31 -6.45
C PHE A 59 -13.01 5.97 -6.59
N PHE A 60 -13.53 4.92 -5.94
CA PHE A 60 -13.04 3.57 -6.07
C PHE A 60 -14.19 2.54 -6.04
N GLU A 61 -13.92 1.37 -6.56
CA GLU A 61 -14.84 0.23 -6.58
C GLU A 61 -14.40 -0.80 -5.55
N ALA A 62 -15.33 -1.27 -4.76
CA ALA A 62 -15.16 -2.39 -3.83
C ALA A 62 -15.86 -3.63 -4.37
N GLU A 63 -15.24 -4.82 -4.20
CA GLU A 63 -15.77 -6.12 -4.62
C GLU A 63 -15.88 -7.06 -3.43
N TYR A 64 -17.06 -7.69 -3.25
CA TYR A 64 -17.30 -8.59 -2.13
C TYR A 64 -16.67 -9.97 -2.38
N LEU A 65 -15.52 -10.20 -1.77
CA LEU A 65 -14.77 -11.46 -1.79
C LEU A 65 -14.43 -11.88 -0.35
N PRO A 66 -15.38 -12.45 0.41
CA PRO A 66 -15.26 -12.60 1.86
C PRO A 66 -14.08 -13.44 2.30
N GLU A 67 -13.84 -14.61 1.68
CA GLU A 67 -12.72 -15.49 2.05
C GLU A 67 -11.36 -14.81 1.83
N VAL A 68 -11.24 -14.01 0.76
CA VAL A 68 -10.03 -13.28 0.44
C VAL A 68 -9.82 -12.13 1.41
N ALA A 69 -10.88 -11.38 1.71
CA ALA A 69 -10.84 -10.27 2.66
C ALA A 69 -10.48 -10.74 4.07
N GLU A 70 -11.06 -11.82 4.56
CA GLU A 70 -10.74 -12.41 5.88
C GLU A 70 -9.26 -12.77 5.98
N LYS A 71 -8.70 -13.47 4.98
CA LYS A 71 -7.26 -13.80 4.93
C LYS A 71 -6.38 -12.55 4.97
N ARG A 72 -6.71 -11.50 4.20
CA ARG A 72 -5.94 -10.26 4.13
C ARG A 72 -5.98 -9.48 5.44
N LEU A 73 -7.16 -9.33 6.04
CA LEU A 73 -7.32 -8.68 7.34
C LEU A 73 -6.62 -9.45 8.46
N GLY A 74 -6.66 -10.79 8.40
CA GLY A 74 -5.96 -11.67 9.34
C GLY A 74 -4.43 -11.59 9.25
N SER A 75 -3.87 -11.19 8.10
CA SER A 75 -2.43 -11.05 7.86
C SER A 75 -1.89 -9.63 8.04
N LEU A 76 -2.67 -8.70 8.59
CA LEU A 76 -2.22 -7.35 8.92
C LEU A 76 -1.31 -7.36 10.17
N MET A 77 -0.44 -6.36 10.26
CA MET A 77 0.29 -6.10 11.51
C MET A 77 -0.65 -5.65 12.62
N LYS A 78 -0.37 -6.09 13.85
CA LYS A 78 -1.05 -5.58 15.05
C LYS A 78 -0.80 -4.08 15.23
N MET A 79 -1.75 -3.39 15.85
CA MET A 79 -1.70 -1.93 16.05
C MET A 79 -0.53 -1.48 16.92
N ASP A 80 -0.05 -2.32 17.85
CA ASP A 80 1.00 -2.01 18.81
C ASP A 80 2.36 -1.68 18.16
N PHE A 81 2.57 -2.11 16.89
CA PHE A 81 3.76 -1.77 16.12
C PHE A 81 3.75 -0.34 15.52
N LEU A 82 2.82 0.51 15.96
CA LEU A 82 2.74 1.93 15.61
C LEU A 82 3.76 2.80 16.32
N LEU A 83 4.08 2.43 17.55
CA LEU A 83 4.90 3.26 18.40
C LEU A 83 6.37 3.01 18.05
N LEU A 84 7.08 4.09 17.73
CA LEU A 84 8.53 4.06 17.77
C LEU A 84 8.91 3.66 19.20
N PRO A 85 9.74 2.63 19.39
CA PRO A 85 10.20 2.32 20.74
C PRO A 85 10.93 3.52 21.30
N ALA A 86 10.70 3.80 22.59
CA ALA A 86 11.39 4.84 23.31
C ALA A 86 12.92 4.73 23.10
N GLY A 87 13.57 5.84 22.76
CA GLY A 87 15.01 5.93 22.52
C GLY A 87 15.46 5.80 21.06
N MET A 88 14.53 5.72 20.07
CA MET A 88 14.86 5.77 18.63
C MET A 88 14.46 7.09 17.95
N ASP A 89 14.40 8.17 18.69
CA ASP A 89 13.99 9.49 18.21
C ASP A 89 14.99 10.17 17.25
N ASN A 90 16.14 9.51 16.95
CA ASN A 90 17.23 10.07 16.15
C ASN A 90 17.28 9.51 14.72
N VAL A 91 16.10 9.26 14.10
CA VAL A 91 16.09 9.05 12.64
C VAL A 91 16.40 10.37 11.93
N THR A 92 17.41 10.34 11.06
CA THR A 92 17.65 11.48 10.17
C THR A 92 16.44 11.65 9.25
N MET A 93 15.75 12.78 9.39
CA MET A 93 14.65 13.14 8.50
C MET A 93 15.21 13.92 7.33
N VAL A 94 14.78 13.58 6.11
CA VAL A 94 15.19 14.26 4.86
C VAL A 94 13.97 14.76 4.08
N GLY A 95 14.24 15.64 3.10
CA GLY A 95 13.18 16.14 2.22
C GLY A 95 12.50 17.36 2.82
N GLU A 96 13.25 18.47 2.97
CA GLU A 96 12.63 19.77 3.23
C GLU A 96 11.68 20.16 2.09
N PRO A 97 10.69 21.03 2.33
CA PRO A 97 9.80 21.50 1.28
C PRO A 97 10.61 22.05 0.11
N VAL A 98 10.36 21.52 -1.07
CA VAL A 98 11.10 21.94 -2.28
C VAL A 98 10.48 23.22 -2.82
N THR A 99 11.26 24.28 -2.84
CA THR A 99 10.78 25.61 -3.26
C THR A 99 11.01 25.91 -4.75
N ASN A 100 11.90 25.21 -5.45
CA ASN A 100 12.37 25.61 -6.79
C ASN A 100 12.49 24.48 -7.83
N GLU A 101 12.05 23.24 -7.56
CA GLU A 101 12.11 22.16 -8.54
C GLU A 101 10.68 21.80 -8.99
N GLU A 102 10.44 21.89 -10.29
CA GLU A 102 9.14 21.56 -10.88
C GLU A 102 8.96 20.04 -10.88
N LEU A 103 7.96 19.56 -10.14
CA LEU A 103 7.60 18.16 -10.07
C LEU A 103 6.54 17.84 -11.12
N PRO A 104 6.70 16.80 -11.95
CA PRO A 104 5.72 16.43 -12.96
C PRO A 104 4.37 16.07 -12.32
N GLU A 105 3.28 16.25 -13.08
CA GLU A 105 1.93 15.92 -12.63
C GLU A 105 1.79 14.43 -12.29
N SER A 106 2.46 13.57 -13.05
CA SER A 106 2.50 12.12 -12.85
C SER A 106 3.92 11.57 -12.96
N PHE A 107 4.17 10.48 -12.25
CA PHE A 107 5.45 9.78 -12.29
C PHE A 107 5.27 8.31 -11.92
N ASP A 108 5.94 7.43 -12.67
CA ASP A 108 5.97 5.99 -12.39
C ASP A 108 7.41 5.49 -12.41
N SER A 109 7.85 4.90 -11.31
CA SER A 109 9.19 4.34 -11.18
C SER A 109 9.44 3.19 -12.17
N ARG A 110 8.41 2.45 -12.56
CA ARG A 110 8.47 1.34 -13.53
C ARG A 110 8.85 1.85 -14.94
N GLU A 111 8.37 3.04 -15.28
CA GLU A 111 8.68 3.67 -16.56
C GLU A 111 10.08 4.31 -16.58
N LYS A 112 10.45 4.95 -15.48
CA LYS A 112 11.76 5.62 -15.37
C LYS A 112 12.92 4.64 -15.31
N TRP A 113 12.77 3.53 -14.59
CA TRP A 113 13.85 2.55 -14.36
C TRP A 113 13.47 1.17 -14.90
N LYS A 114 13.22 1.09 -16.21
CA LYS A 114 12.80 -0.13 -16.92
C LYS A 114 13.77 -1.30 -16.76
N ASP A 115 15.07 -1.00 -16.53
CA ASP A 115 16.09 -2.00 -16.30
C ASP A 115 16.07 -2.62 -14.89
N CYS A 116 15.18 -2.15 -14.00
CA CYS A 116 15.03 -2.63 -12.63
C CYS A 116 13.71 -3.40 -12.45
N PRO A 117 13.66 -4.70 -12.80
CA PRO A 117 12.44 -5.50 -12.81
C PRO A 117 11.83 -5.68 -11.42
N SER A 118 12.61 -5.48 -10.35
CA SER A 118 12.13 -5.54 -8.97
C SER A 118 11.02 -4.53 -8.67
N ILE A 119 11.00 -3.38 -9.39
CA ILE A 119 9.99 -2.33 -9.18
C ILE A 119 8.59 -2.84 -9.52
N SER A 120 8.49 -3.61 -10.62
CA SER A 120 7.23 -4.21 -11.08
C SER A 120 6.91 -5.54 -10.39
N TYR A 121 7.82 -6.07 -9.57
CA TYR A 121 7.62 -7.34 -8.91
C TYR A 121 6.69 -7.19 -7.71
N ILE A 122 5.48 -7.72 -7.82
CA ILE A 122 4.50 -7.82 -6.72
C ILE A 122 4.82 -9.06 -5.90
N ARG A 123 5.03 -8.86 -4.59
CA ARG A 123 5.27 -9.93 -3.63
C ARG A 123 3.95 -10.46 -3.05
N ASP A 124 4.03 -11.62 -2.42
CA ASP A 124 2.95 -12.20 -1.64
C ASP A 124 3.44 -12.50 -0.23
N GLN A 125 2.87 -11.82 0.78
CA GLN A 125 3.25 -12.03 2.17
C GLN A 125 2.60 -13.26 2.79
N SER A 126 1.68 -13.93 2.06
CA SER A 126 0.95 -15.10 2.53
C SER A 126 0.17 -14.81 3.84
N ASN A 127 -0.11 -15.82 4.66
CA ASN A 127 -0.81 -15.64 5.94
C ASN A 127 0.18 -15.30 7.08
N CYS A 128 0.90 -14.19 6.93
CA CYS A 128 1.88 -13.70 7.90
C CYS A 128 1.85 -12.15 7.93
N GLY A 129 1.81 -11.56 9.11
CA GLY A 129 1.90 -10.10 9.30
C GLY A 129 3.28 -9.53 9.01
N SER A 130 3.91 -9.98 7.92
CA SER A 130 5.27 -9.65 7.50
C SER A 130 5.39 -8.47 6.54
N CYS A 131 4.30 -7.73 6.28
CA CYS A 131 4.29 -6.61 5.33
C CYS A 131 5.44 -5.61 5.57
N TRP A 132 5.84 -5.39 6.83
CA TRP A 132 6.98 -4.54 7.21
C TRP A 132 8.31 -5.05 6.61
N ALA A 133 8.56 -6.36 6.66
CA ALA A 133 9.76 -6.98 6.09
C ALA A 133 9.69 -7.05 4.56
N VAL A 134 8.51 -7.39 4.02
CA VAL A 134 8.24 -7.51 2.58
C VAL A 134 8.37 -6.17 1.88
N ALA A 135 7.73 -5.11 2.41
CA ALA A 135 7.81 -3.76 1.85
C ALA A 135 9.24 -3.20 1.93
N ALA A 136 9.94 -3.40 3.06
CA ALA A 136 11.33 -3.00 3.19
C ALA A 136 12.22 -3.72 2.17
N ALA A 137 12.16 -5.05 2.08
CA ALA A 137 12.94 -5.84 1.13
C ALA A 137 12.65 -5.47 -0.33
N SER A 138 11.38 -5.22 -0.65
CA SER A 138 10.96 -4.78 -1.98
C SER A 138 11.57 -3.43 -2.35
N THR A 139 11.47 -2.44 -1.45
CA THR A 139 12.05 -1.11 -1.65
C THR A 139 13.59 -1.15 -1.71
N MET A 140 14.22 -1.96 -0.87
CA MET A 140 15.68 -2.18 -0.89
C MET A 140 16.14 -2.75 -2.24
N SER A 141 15.42 -3.74 -2.79
CA SER A 141 15.73 -4.34 -4.09
C SER A 141 15.68 -3.31 -5.21
N ASP A 142 14.67 -2.44 -5.21
CA ASP A 142 14.52 -1.40 -6.21
C ASP A 142 15.65 -0.37 -6.14
N ARG A 143 15.96 0.11 -4.94
CA ARG A 143 17.00 1.11 -4.72
C ARG A 143 18.39 0.57 -5.02
N LEU A 144 18.67 -0.67 -4.65
CA LEU A 144 19.91 -1.35 -5.01
C LEU A 144 20.09 -1.40 -6.54
N CYS A 145 19.04 -1.78 -7.27
CA CYS A 145 19.07 -1.80 -8.72
C CYS A 145 19.26 -0.39 -9.31
N ILE A 146 18.46 0.58 -8.88
CA ILE A 146 18.52 1.96 -9.36
C ILE A 146 19.88 2.58 -9.11
N GLN A 147 20.40 2.49 -7.90
CA GLN A 147 21.67 3.12 -7.49
C GLN A 147 22.90 2.42 -8.08
N SER A 148 22.80 1.14 -8.37
CA SER A 148 23.82 0.41 -9.17
C SER A 148 23.70 0.65 -10.68
N LYS A 149 22.76 1.51 -11.13
CA LYS A 149 22.46 1.78 -12.55
C LYS A 149 22.13 0.48 -13.32
N GLY A 150 21.28 -0.35 -12.72
CA GLY A 150 20.83 -1.62 -13.30
C GLY A 150 21.84 -2.77 -13.26
N LYS A 151 23.01 -2.59 -12.64
CA LYS A 151 24.05 -3.63 -12.58
C LYS A 151 23.71 -4.74 -11.58
N ILE A 152 23.07 -4.41 -10.46
CA ILE A 152 22.69 -5.34 -9.42
C ILE A 152 21.16 -5.47 -9.41
N LYS A 153 20.65 -6.61 -9.89
CA LYS A 153 19.19 -6.89 -9.95
C LYS A 153 18.76 -7.92 -8.91
N THR A 154 19.61 -8.15 -7.91
CA THR A 154 19.35 -9.09 -6.82
C THR A 154 18.15 -8.63 -6.00
N LEU A 155 17.20 -9.52 -5.76
CA LEU A 155 16.13 -9.28 -4.80
C LEU A 155 16.69 -9.45 -3.38
N ILE A 156 16.37 -8.52 -2.51
CA ILE A 156 16.67 -8.61 -1.07
C ILE A 156 15.67 -9.55 -0.40
N SER A 157 16.16 -10.39 0.52
CA SER A 157 15.36 -11.39 1.22
C SER A 157 14.48 -10.78 2.31
N ASP A 158 13.18 -10.85 2.11
CA ASP A 158 12.17 -10.60 3.14
C ASP A 158 12.21 -11.62 4.27
N THR A 159 12.50 -12.89 3.97
CA THR A 159 12.69 -13.94 4.97
C THR A 159 13.87 -13.67 5.89
N ASP A 160 14.98 -13.15 5.38
CA ASP A 160 16.14 -12.80 6.22
C ASP A 160 15.79 -11.67 7.19
N ILE A 161 15.12 -10.61 6.71
CA ILE A 161 14.62 -9.53 7.55
C ILE A 161 13.61 -10.07 8.58
N LEU A 162 12.60 -10.82 8.12
CA LEU A 162 11.52 -11.35 8.94
C LEU A 162 12.02 -12.20 10.10
N SER A 163 13.00 -13.09 9.82
CA SER A 163 13.45 -14.09 10.79
C SER A 163 14.65 -13.66 11.60
N CYS A 164 15.62 -12.93 11.00
CA CYS A 164 16.91 -12.67 11.63
C CYS A 164 17.03 -11.26 12.27
N CYS A 165 16.10 -10.36 11.97
CA CYS A 165 16.07 -9.05 12.64
C CYS A 165 15.41 -9.09 14.03
N GLN A 166 14.91 -10.22 14.48
CA GLN A 166 14.26 -10.30 15.79
C GLN A 166 15.27 -10.37 16.94
N PRO A 167 14.93 -9.80 18.12
CA PRO A 167 13.73 -9.01 18.44
C PRO A 167 13.82 -7.53 18.01
N LEU A 168 14.93 -7.09 17.40
CA LEU A 168 15.17 -5.67 17.08
C LEU A 168 14.06 -5.04 16.23
N CYS A 169 13.59 -5.76 15.20
CA CYS A 169 12.60 -5.24 14.26
C CYS A 169 11.14 -5.40 14.72
N GLY A 170 10.86 -6.26 15.67
CA GLY A 170 9.51 -6.55 16.13
C GLY A 170 9.29 -8.02 16.44
N ASP A 171 8.08 -8.53 16.14
CA ASP A 171 7.62 -9.89 16.48
C ASP A 171 7.21 -10.68 15.21
N GLY A 172 8.05 -10.62 14.19
CA GLY A 172 7.94 -11.44 12.98
C GLY A 172 6.58 -11.37 12.28
N CYS A 173 5.84 -12.48 12.25
CA CYS A 173 4.51 -12.55 11.63
C CYS A 173 3.40 -11.81 12.41
N ASN A 174 3.66 -11.35 13.64
CA ASN A 174 2.73 -10.48 14.36
C ASN A 174 2.91 -9.00 13.98
N GLY A 175 4.04 -8.62 13.40
CA GLY A 175 4.35 -7.27 12.98
C GLY A 175 5.76 -6.82 13.26
N GLY A 176 6.14 -5.66 12.76
CA GLY A 176 7.47 -5.07 12.96
C GLY A 176 7.58 -3.67 12.37
N SER A 177 8.78 -3.11 12.45
CA SER A 177 9.10 -1.74 12.10
C SER A 177 9.86 -1.65 10.78
N LEU A 178 9.33 -0.88 9.83
CA LEU A 178 10.00 -0.53 8.57
C LEU A 178 11.38 0.11 8.81
N MET A 179 11.42 1.07 9.72
CA MET A 179 12.65 1.78 10.04
C MET A 179 13.74 0.85 10.56
N ARG A 180 13.39 -0.03 11.48
CA ARG A 180 14.35 -1.01 12.04
C ARG A 180 14.80 -2.04 11.02
N ALA A 181 13.95 -2.42 10.07
CA ALA A 181 14.36 -3.27 8.95
C ALA A 181 15.47 -2.61 8.10
N TRP A 182 15.36 -1.28 7.87
CA TRP A 182 16.40 -0.52 7.20
C TRP A 182 17.70 -0.41 8.03
N TYR A 183 17.60 -0.17 9.34
CA TYR A 183 18.78 -0.21 10.23
C TYR A 183 19.43 -1.58 10.26
N TYR A 184 18.64 -2.65 10.31
CA TYR A 184 19.16 -4.02 10.22
C TYR A 184 19.93 -4.23 8.91
N ALA A 185 19.41 -3.76 7.78
CA ALA A 185 20.10 -3.82 6.50
C ALA A 185 21.42 -3.04 6.50
N ARG A 186 21.50 -1.91 7.20
CA ARG A 186 22.72 -1.11 7.34
C ARG A 186 23.74 -1.82 8.23
N ASP A 187 23.34 -2.29 9.39
CA ASP A 187 24.24 -2.72 10.47
C ASP A 187 24.64 -4.20 10.35
N HIS A 188 23.75 -5.03 9.82
CA HIS A 188 23.94 -6.50 9.72
C HIS A 188 23.93 -7.03 8.29
N GLY A 189 23.49 -6.22 7.33
CA GLY A 189 23.28 -6.64 5.96
C GLY A 189 22.12 -7.62 5.80
N VAL A 190 21.59 -7.74 4.59
CA VAL A 190 20.52 -8.68 4.22
C VAL A 190 20.96 -9.49 3.01
N CYS A 191 20.70 -10.81 3.00
CA CYS A 191 21.07 -11.67 1.90
C CYS A 191 20.11 -11.61 0.72
N SER A 192 20.47 -12.26 -0.39
CA SER A 192 19.61 -12.44 -1.55
C SER A 192 18.36 -13.26 -1.23
N GLY A 193 17.25 -12.89 -1.84
CA GLY A 193 15.93 -13.51 -1.69
C GLY A 193 15.21 -13.64 -3.02
N GLY A 194 13.96 -14.08 -2.94
CA GLY A 194 13.11 -14.31 -4.10
C GLY A 194 11.77 -14.89 -3.69
N ARG A 195 11.03 -15.44 -4.65
CA ARG A 195 9.74 -16.09 -4.40
C ARG A 195 9.91 -17.36 -3.56
N TYR A 196 8.80 -17.85 -3.05
CA TYR A 196 8.77 -19.17 -2.42
C TYR A 196 9.38 -20.25 -3.34
N GLU A 197 10.25 -21.08 -2.80
CA GLU A 197 11.02 -22.14 -3.52
C GLU A 197 11.96 -21.62 -4.65
N GLU A 198 12.17 -20.32 -4.81
CA GLU A 198 13.08 -19.80 -5.83
C GLU A 198 14.51 -20.29 -5.60
N LYS A 199 15.12 -20.82 -6.68
CA LYS A 199 16.49 -21.29 -6.69
C LYS A 199 17.46 -20.17 -7.07
N GLY A 200 18.76 -20.36 -6.78
CA GLY A 200 19.77 -19.36 -7.15
C GLY A 200 19.80 -18.11 -6.26
N VAL A 201 19.16 -18.16 -5.10
CA VAL A 201 19.14 -17.12 -4.06
C VAL A 201 19.45 -17.71 -2.70
N CYS A 202 19.88 -16.90 -1.72
CA CYS A 202 20.25 -17.40 -0.40
C CYS A 202 19.04 -17.84 0.44
N LYS A 203 18.06 -16.93 0.61
CA LYS A 203 16.84 -17.20 1.38
C LYS A 203 15.61 -16.75 0.59
N PRO A 204 14.96 -17.65 -0.16
CA PRO A 204 13.66 -17.36 -0.78
C PRO A 204 12.60 -17.09 0.30
N TYR A 205 11.44 -16.56 -0.09
CA TYR A 205 10.35 -16.32 0.85
C TYR A 205 9.93 -17.63 1.53
N ALA A 206 9.72 -17.57 2.85
CA ALA A 206 9.52 -18.76 3.67
C ALA A 206 8.16 -19.42 3.47
N PHE A 207 7.17 -18.68 2.98
CA PHE A 207 5.79 -19.14 2.88
C PHE A 207 5.31 -19.14 1.43
N HIS A 208 4.52 -20.15 1.06
CA HIS A 208 3.89 -20.20 -0.25
C HIS A 208 2.72 -19.22 -0.36
N PRO A 209 2.39 -18.72 -1.56
CA PRO A 209 1.15 -18.00 -1.82
C PRO A 209 -0.07 -18.84 -1.43
N CYS A 210 -1.07 -18.21 -0.80
CA CYS A 210 -2.25 -18.90 -0.28
C CYS A 210 -3.34 -19.05 -1.34
N GLY A 211 -3.69 -20.27 -1.69
CA GLY A 211 -4.78 -20.52 -2.64
C GLY A 211 -4.33 -20.50 -4.10
N ARG A 212 -5.28 -20.28 -4.99
CA ARG A 212 -5.05 -20.26 -6.44
C ARG A 212 -4.86 -18.85 -6.94
N HIS A 213 -3.77 -18.62 -7.67
CA HIS A 213 -3.45 -17.36 -8.32
C HIS A 213 -3.30 -17.57 -9.82
N LYS A 214 -3.82 -16.62 -10.63
CA LYS A 214 -3.79 -16.73 -12.08
C LYS A 214 -2.35 -16.84 -12.62
N GLY A 215 -2.08 -17.88 -13.40
CA GLY A 215 -0.75 -18.08 -14.01
C GLY A 215 0.34 -18.53 -13.04
N GLN A 216 0.02 -18.88 -11.79
CA GLN A 216 0.97 -19.36 -10.80
C GLN A 216 0.70 -20.82 -10.41
N LYS A 217 1.77 -21.49 -9.97
CA LYS A 217 1.64 -22.85 -9.42
C LYS A 217 0.84 -22.81 -8.13
N TYR A 218 -0.13 -23.70 -8.00
CA TYR A 218 -0.86 -23.90 -6.75
C TYR A 218 -0.01 -24.65 -5.74
N HIS A 219 0.21 -24.04 -4.58
CA HIS A 219 0.99 -24.60 -3.49
C HIS A 219 0.15 -25.10 -2.30
N GLY A 220 -1.15 -24.89 -2.33
CA GLY A 220 -2.09 -25.23 -1.27
C GLY A 220 -2.77 -24.02 -0.65
N GLU A 221 -3.69 -24.30 0.26
CA GLU A 221 -4.33 -23.28 1.09
C GLU A 221 -3.45 -22.96 2.30
N CYS A 222 -3.55 -21.74 2.80
CA CYS A 222 -2.89 -21.37 4.04
C CYS A 222 -3.65 -21.86 5.28
N PRO A 223 -2.97 -22.06 6.40
CA PRO A 223 -3.62 -22.39 7.66
C PRO A 223 -4.57 -21.27 8.09
N ARG A 224 -5.58 -21.63 8.89
CA ARG A 224 -6.52 -20.62 9.44
C ARG A 224 -5.85 -19.58 10.36
N HIS A 225 -4.79 -19.99 11.05
CA HIS A 225 -4.01 -19.11 11.91
C HIS A 225 -2.79 -18.60 11.15
N ILE A 226 -2.32 -17.39 11.51
CA ILE A 226 -1.09 -16.84 10.94
C ILE A 226 0.08 -17.81 11.15
N TYR A 227 0.99 -17.85 10.19
CA TYR A 227 2.20 -18.63 10.29
C TYR A 227 3.04 -18.22 11.50
N LYS A 228 3.71 -19.19 12.09
CA LYS A 228 4.77 -18.91 13.06
C LYS A 228 5.96 -18.29 12.34
N THR A 229 6.57 -17.30 12.94
CA THR A 229 7.78 -16.69 12.41
C THR A 229 8.88 -17.75 12.23
N PRO A 230 9.55 -17.80 11.06
CA PRO A 230 10.62 -18.74 10.83
C PRO A 230 11.81 -18.46 11.75
N LEU A 231 12.48 -19.50 12.19
CA LEU A 231 13.74 -19.35 12.93
C LEU A 231 14.83 -18.73 12.04
N CYS A 232 15.63 -17.84 12.60
CA CYS A 232 16.79 -17.32 11.91
C CYS A 232 17.81 -18.45 11.68
N LYS A 233 18.17 -18.66 10.41
CA LYS A 233 19.20 -19.64 10.01
C LYS A 233 20.40 -18.89 9.46
N PRO A 234 21.63 -19.07 10.02
CA PRO A 234 22.85 -18.40 9.54
C PRO A 234 23.44 -19.10 8.31
N TYR A 235 22.61 -19.65 7.43
CA TYR A 235 23.01 -20.32 6.20
C TYR A 235 21.96 -20.10 5.10
N CYS A 236 22.41 -20.25 3.85
CA CYS A 236 21.57 -20.20 2.66
C CYS A 236 20.88 -21.55 2.39
N GLN A 237 19.89 -21.57 1.51
CA GLN A 237 19.28 -22.81 1.04
C GLN A 237 20.35 -23.74 0.40
N TYR A 238 20.07 -25.03 0.45
CA TYR A 238 20.94 -26.03 -0.17
C TYR A 238 21.14 -25.78 -1.68
N GLY A 239 22.39 -25.93 -2.15
CA GLY A 239 22.74 -25.77 -3.57
C GLY A 239 22.95 -24.32 -4.03
N TYR A 240 22.91 -23.32 -3.15
CA TYR A 240 23.09 -21.90 -3.56
C TYR A 240 24.54 -21.54 -3.92
N GLY A 241 25.54 -22.22 -3.36
CA GLY A 241 26.94 -22.02 -3.73
C GLY A 241 27.70 -20.89 -3.02
N LYS A 242 26.99 -19.94 -2.34
CA LYS A 242 27.64 -18.93 -1.50
C LYS A 242 27.28 -19.14 -0.03
N ARG A 243 28.21 -18.79 0.86
CA ARG A 243 27.92 -18.76 2.30
C ARG A 243 27.06 -17.55 2.63
N TYR A 244 26.21 -17.67 3.63
CA TYR A 244 25.29 -16.61 4.07
C TYR A 244 25.99 -15.28 4.36
N LYS A 245 27.15 -15.33 5.07
CA LYS A 245 27.94 -14.12 5.38
C LYS A 245 28.48 -13.41 4.14
N ASP A 246 28.78 -14.18 3.07
CA ASP A 246 29.38 -13.68 1.84
C ASP A 246 28.28 -13.15 0.84
N ASP A 247 27.01 -13.39 1.14
CA ASP A 247 25.86 -12.96 0.35
C ASP A 247 25.16 -11.70 0.92
N LYS A 248 25.68 -11.15 2.01
CA LYS A 248 25.12 -9.98 2.67
C LYS A 248 25.33 -8.70 1.86
N ILE A 249 24.25 -7.93 1.70
CA ILE A 249 24.19 -6.63 1.06
C ILE A 249 23.85 -5.61 2.14
N TYR A 250 24.63 -4.54 2.23
CA TYR A 250 24.52 -3.54 3.29
C TYR A 250 23.97 -2.22 2.73
N ALA A 251 22.99 -1.64 3.41
CA ALA A 251 22.59 -0.27 3.15
C ALA A 251 23.66 0.69 3.72
N LYS A 252 23.92 1.81 3.03
CA LYS A 252 24.88 2.84 3.46
C LYS A 252 24.25 3.89 4.35
N ALA A 253 22.98 4.22 4.09
CA ALA A 253 22.24 5.23 4.83
C ALA A 253 20.81 4.79 5.08
N VAL A 254 20.23 5.27 6.17
CA VAL A 254 18.83 5.08 6.56
C VAL A 254 18.25 6.43 6.95
N TYR A 255 17.08 6.78 6.45
CA TYR A 255 16.40 8.02 6.76
C TYR A 255 14.89 7.92 6.65
N GLY A 256 14.21 8.75 7.42
CA GLY A 256 12.79 9.02 7.24
C GLY A 256 12.57 10.19 6.28
N ILE A 257 11.38 10.31 5.73
CA ILE A 257 11.01 11.44 4.86
C ILE A 257 9.95 12.26 5.58
N PHE A 258 10.13 13.57 5.60
CA PHE A 258 9.11 14.49 6.13
C PHE A 258 7.77 14.30 5.40
N SER A 259 6.67 14.41 6.15
CA SER A 259 5.29 14.21 5.67
C SER A 259 4.80 15.34 4.74
N PHE A 260 5.68 15.84 3.87
CA PHE A 260 5.35 16.80 2.83
C PHE A 260 5.22 16.06 1.50
N GLU A 261 4.12 16.28 0.79
CA GLU A 261 3.85 15.64 -0.50
C GLU A 261 5.03 15.79 -1.46
N ASP A 262 5.56 17.00 -1.60
CA ASP A 262 6.64 17.30 -2.54
C ASP A 262 7.97 16.67 -2.13
N ALA A 263 8.27 16.57 -0.84
CA ALA A 263 9.45 15.87 -0.34
C ALA A 263 9.41 14.38 -0.71
N ILE A 264 8.25 13.75 -0.56
CA ILE A 264 8.05 12.33 -0.91
C ILE A 264 8.21 12.15 -2.42
N ARG A 265 7.56 12.99 -3.24
CA ARG A 265 7.64 12.97 -4.71
C ARG A 265 9.09 13.13 -5.18
N MET A 266 9.80 14.11 -4.62
CA MET A 266 11.20 14.39 -4.96
C MET A 266 12.11 13.19 -4.69
N ILE A 267 11.99 12.58 -3.52
CA ILE A 267 12.81 11.41 -3.15
C ILE A 267 12.50 10.23 -4.08
N ILE A 268 11.23 9.96 -4.36
CA ILE A 268 10.84 8.90 -5.31
C ILE A 268 11.41 9.20 -6.69
N MET A 269 11.26 10.43 -7.19
CA MET A 269 11.71 10.81 -8.53
C MET A 269 13.25 10.73 -8.70
N LYS A 270 14.00 11.09 -7.66
CA LYS A 270 15.46 11.12 -7.71
C LYS A 270 16.12 9.81 -7.34
N LYS A 271 15.58 9.08 -6.36
CA LYS A 271 16.26 7.96 -5.73
C LYS A 271 15.51 6.63 -5.80
N GLY A 272 14.26 6.64 -6.27
CA GLY A 272 13.42 5.44 -6.40
C GLY A 272 12.38 5.26 -5.30
N PRO A 273 11.61 4.15 -5.34
CA PRO A 273 10.53 3.84 -4.43
C PRO A 273 10.85 4.00 -2.95
N VAL A 274 9.81 4.18 -2.13
CA VAL A 274 9.93 4.31 -0.67
C VAL A 274 8.96 3.37 0.04
N SER A 275 9.34 2.92 1.24
CA SER A 275 8.45 2.12 2.10
C SER A 275 7.57 3.07 2.93
N ALA A 276 6.28 2.80 2.98
CA ALA A 276 5.30 3.55 3.77
C ALA A 276 4.45 2.62 4.62
N ALA A 277 3.92 3.14 5.74
CA ALA A 277 2.97 2.41 6.56
C ALA A 277 1.69 3.24 6.75
N PHE A 278 0.53 2.59 6.70
CA PHE A 278 -0.76 3.25 6.86
C PHE A 278 -1.73 2.42 7.69
N THR A 279 -2.78 3.06 8.16
CA THR A 279 -3.89 2.42 8.87
C THR A 279 -4.82 1.78 7.86
N VAL A 280 -5.16 0.51 8.07
CA VAL A 280 -6.14 -0.22 7.27
C VAL A 280 -7.48 -0.23 7.98
N TYR A 281 -8.51 0.09 7.20
CA TYR A 281 -9.92 -0.08 7.56
C TYR A 281 -10.50 -1.23 6.77
N GLU A 282 -11.64 -1.76 7.20
CA GLU A 282 -12.21 -2.99 6.65
C GLU A 282 -12.54 -2.86 5.15
N ASP A 283 -12.99 -1.67 4.71
CA ASP A 283 -13.30 -1.40 3.30
C ASP A 283 -12.10 -1.55 2.34
N PHE A 284 -10.87 -1.34 2.83
CA PHE A 284 -9.67 -1.55 2.04
C PHE A 284 -9.45 -3.01 1.61
N ALA A 285 -9.88 -3.98 2.40
CA ALA A 285 -9.74 -5.39 2.05
C ALA A 285 -10.55 -5.78 0.80
N TYR A 286 -11.61 -5.02 0.51
CA TYR A 286 -12.49 -5.18 -0.64
C TYR A 286 -12.12 -4.28 -1.83
N TYR A 287 -11.07 -3.48 -1.73
CA TYR A 287 -10.64 -2.60 -2.83
C TYR A 287 -10.39 -3.40 -4.12
N ARG A 288 -10.99 -2.93 -5.22
CA ARG A 288 -10.85 -3.52 -6.56
C ARG A 288 -10.06 -2.61 -7.50
N ARG A 289 -10.46 -1.35 -7.64
CA ARG A 289 -9.83 -0.35 -8.52
C ARG A 289 -10.26 1.07 -8.17
N GLY A 290 -9.54 2.07 -8.68
CA GLY A 290 -9.84 3.49 -8.47
C GLY A 290 -8.93 4.13 -7.42
N VAL A 291 -9.26 5.33 -6.96
CA VAL A 291 -8.50 6.04 -5.92
C VAL A 291 -9.15 5.79 -4.57
N TYR A 292 -8.50 4.97 -3.75
CA TYR A 292 -9.02 4.61 -2.43
C TYR A 292 -9.16 5.83 -1.52
N VAL A 293 -10.32 5.96 -0.94
CA VAL A 293 -10.67 6.88 0.15
C VAL A 293 -11.48 6.12 1.18
N HIS A 294 -11.02 6.05 2.43
CA HIS A 294 -11.76 5.37 3.50
C HIS A 294 -13.17 5.92 3.62
N THR A 295 -14.15 5.06 3.49
CA THR A 295 -15.57 5.42 3.36
C THR A 295 -16.41 4.88 4.52
N ALA A 296 -16.12 3.67 4.99
CA ALA A 296 -16.87 3.00 6.05
C ALA A 296 -16.11 1.77 6.59
N GLY A 297 -16.64 1.13 7.62
CA GLY A 297 -16.03 -0.03 8.26
C GLY A 297 -15.03 0.33 9.36
N LYS A 298 -14.76 -0.62 10.23
CA LYS A 298 -13.90 -0.42 11.39
C LYS A 298 -12.42 -0.41 11.03
N LYS A 299 -11.62 0.22 11.88
CA LYS A 299 -10.17 0.10 11.87
C LYS A 299 -9.74 -1.32 12.20
N THR A 300 -8.89 -1.93 11.35
CA THR A 300 -8.53 -3.35 11.46
C THR A 300 -7.09 -3.60 11.84
N GLY A 301 -6.15 -2.78 11.35
CA GLY A 301 -4.73 -2.99 11.62
C GLY A 301 -3.85 -1.95 10.92
N ARG A 302 -2.58 -2.30 10.81
CA ARG A 302 -1.57 -1.55 10.07
C ARG A 302 -1.04 -2.37 8.91
N HIS A 303 -0.66 -1.67 7.85
CA HIS A 303 -0.06 -2.29 6.68
C HIS A 303 1.13 -1.49 6.18
N ALA A 304 2.18 -2.19 5.79
CA ALA A 304 3.34 -1.59 5.17
C ALA A 304 3.39 -1.94 3.69
N VAL A 305 3.69 -0.94 2.87
CA VAL A 305 3.60 -0.99 1.41
C VAL A 305 4.75 -0.23 0.76
N LYS A 306 4.85 -0.28 -0.57
CA LYS A 306 5.86 0.42 -1.35
C LYS A 306 5.20 1.47 -2.27
N ILE A 307 5.49 2.76 -2.05
CA ILE A 307 5.05 3.82 -2.96
C ILE A 307 6.04 3.89 -4.14
N ILE A 308 5.53 3.75 -5.36
CA ILE A 308 6.33 3.70 -6.59
C ILE A 308 6.12 4.91 -7.50
N GLY A 309 5.12 5.74 -7.23
CA GLY A 309 4.80 6.88 -8.09
C GLY A 309 3.54 7.61 -7.64
N TRP A 310 3.08 8.49 -8.49
CA TRP A 310 1.89 9.31 -8.27
C TRP A 310 1.28 9.74 -9.60
N GLY A 311 0.06 10.26 -9.54
CA GLY A 311 -0.61 10.85 -10.69
C GLY A 311 -1.82 11.69 -10.30
N VAL A 312 -2.55 12.10 -11.32
CA VAL A 312 -3.84 12.77 -11.22
C VAL A 312 -4.83 12.08 -12.16
N GLN A 313 -6.02 11.76 -11.68
CA GLN A 313 -7.10 11.23 -12.48
C GLN A 313 -8.38 12.05 -12.21
N ASN A 314 -8.94 12.67 -13.24
CA ASN A 314 -10.14 13.51 -13.11
C ASN A 314 -9.99 14.59 -12.01
N GLY A 315 -8.81 15.24 -11.93
CA GLY A 315 -8.48 16.21 -10.90
C GLY A 315 -8.08 15.61 -9.53
N THR A 316 -8.27 14.33 -9.31
CA THR A 316 -7.94 13.64 -8.07
C THR A 316 -6.47 13.23 -8.03
N LYS A 317 -5.73 13.76 -7.06
CA LYS A 317 -4.34 13.40 -6.81
C LYS A 317 -4.23 12.06 -6.09
N TYR A 318 -3.33 11.17 -6.54
CA TYR A 318 -3.14 9.86 -5.91
C TYR A 318 -1.67 9.43 -5.84
N TRP A 319 -1.38 8.53 -4.90
CA TRP A 319 -0.17 7.72 -4.89
C TRP A 319 -0.42 6.40 -5.60
N THR A 320 0.56 5.94 -6.41
CA THR A 320 0.61 4.57 -6.94
C THR A 320 1.42 3.71 -6.00
N VAL A 321 0.81 2.65 -5.49
CA VAL A 321 1.36 1.85 -4.40
C VAL A 321 1.36 0.37 -4.77
N ALA A 322 2.52 -0.29 -4.63
CA ALA A 322 2.65 -1.74 -4.75
C ALA A 322 2.30 -2.40 -3.40
N ASN A 323 1.33 -3.31 -3.43
CA ASN A 323 0.91 -4.12 -2.29
C ASN A 323 1.70 -5.45 -2.24
N SER A 324 1.46 -6.24 -1.21
CA SER A 324 2.05 -7.56 -0.98
C SER A 324 1.00 -8.67 -0.82
N TRP A 325 -0.10 -8.59 -1.58
CA TRP A 325 -1.21 -9.54 -1.56
C TRP A 325 -1.41 -10.26 -2.91
N ASN A 326 -0.31 -10.52 -3.63
CA ASN A 326 -0.28 -11.10 -4.98
C ASN A 326 -0.89 -10.17 -6.06
N THR A 327 -0.80 -10.60 -7.32
CA THR A 327 -1.20 -9.81 -8.50
C THR A 327 -2.69 -9.85 -8.83
N ASP A 328 -3.45 -10.73 -8.24
CA ASP A 328 -4.91 -10.85 -8.42
C ASP A 328 -5.73 -9.97 -7.46
N TRP A 329 -5.08 -9.24 -6.57
CA TRP A 329 -5.70 -8.23 -5.74
C TRP A 329 -5.56 -6.83 -6.34
N GLY A 330 -6.61 -6.01 -6.21
CA GLY A 330 -6.60 -4.62 -6.63
C GLY A 330 -6.36 -4.44 -8.13
N GLU A 331 -5.50 -3.52 -8.49
CA GLU A 331 -5.07 -3.21 -9.86
C GLU A 331 -3.78 -3.97 -10.17
N ASP A 332 -3.86 -5.27 -10.46
CA ASP A 332 -2.72 -6.17 -10.71
C ASP A 332 -1.67 -6.18 -9.56
N GLY A 333 -2.13 -6.15 -8.31
CA GLY A 333 -1.30 -6.11 -7.10
C GLY A 333 -0.96 -4.69 -6.63
N TYR A 334 -1.42 -3.67 -7.34
CA TYR A 334 -1.29 -2.27 -6.97
C TYR A 334 -2.60 -1.70 -6.45
N PHE A 335 -2.51 -0.55 -5.82
CA PHE A 335 -3.66 0.30 -5.53
C PHE A 335 -3.27 1.77 -5.65
N ARG A 336 -4.28 2.60 -5.81
CA ARG A 336 -4.13 4.05 -5.75
C ARG A 336 -4.82 4.57 -4.51
N ILE A 337 -4.22 5.53 -3.83
CA ILE A 337 -4.76 6.13 -2.61
C ILE A 337 -4.62 7.64 -2.67
N LEU A 338 -5.59 8.36 -2.12
CA LEU A 338 -5.61 9.82 -2.05
C LEU A 338 -4.28 10.39 -1.54
N ARG A 339 -3.71 11.35 -2.30
CA ARG A 339 -2.43 12.01 -2.05
C ARG A 339 -2.60 13.44 -1.56
N GLY A 340 -1.70 13.88 -0.65
CA GLY A 340 -1.64 15.27 -0.16
C GLY A 340 -2.52 15.56 1.06
N LYS A 341 -3.25 14.54 1.56
CA LYS A 341 -4.14 14.66 2.72
C LYS A 341 -3.72 13.79 3.92
N LYS A 342 -2.57 13.16 3.86
CA LYS A 342 -2.12 12.17 4.85
C LYS A 342 -3.19 11.08 5.10
N HIS A 343 -3.93 10.75 4.03
CA HIS A 343 -5.08 9.85 4.12
C HIS A 343 -4.67 8.49 4.69
N CYS A 344 -5.40 7.99 5.68
CA CYS A 344 -5.06 6.79 6.45
C CYS A 344 -3.63 6.80 7.03
N GLY A 345 -2.96 7.96 7.07
CA GLY A 345 -1.60 8.13 7.58
C GLY A 345 -0.49 7.68 6.62
N ILE A 346 -0.76 7.41 5.34
CA ILE A 346 0.22 6.86 4.40
C ILE A 346 1.45 7.76 4.21
N GLU A 347 1.30 9.07 4.32
CA GLU A 347 2.38 10.05 4.20
C GLU A 347 3.13 10.30 5.52
N SER A 348 2.68 9.70 6.63
CA SER A 348 3.18 10.01 7.98
C SER A 348 4.31 9.09 8.46
N SER A 349 4.51 7.94 7.80
CA SER A 349 5.48 6.92 8.23
C SER A 349 6.22 6.37 7.02
N ILE A 350 7.15 7.16 6.48
CA ILE A 350 7.92 6.81 5.29
C ILE A 350 9.38 6.66 5.64
N TYR A 351 9.94 5.49 5.32
CA TYR A 351 11.32 5.13 5.61
C TYR A 351 11.98 4.53 4.38
N THR A 352 13.27 4.84 4.22
CA THR A 352 14.07 4.36 3.09
C THR A 352 15.56 4.47 3.41
N GLY A 353 16.42 4.13 2.45
CA GLY A 353 17.87 4.21 2.59
C GLY A 353 18.59 4.19 1.25
N ASP A 354 19.89 4.27 1.27
CA ASP A 354 20.78 4.24 0.09
C ASP A 354 21.74 3.02 0.18
N PHE A 355 22.20 2.52 -0.99
CA PHE A 355 23.13 1.40 -1.16
C PHE A 355 24.46 1.81 -1.78
#